data_3b6fa9e09e645b8bc6a180f98ebdfccb
#
_entry.id   3b6fa9e09e645b8bc6a180f98ebdfccb
#
_cell.length_a   1.000
_cell.length_b   1.000
_cell.length_c   1.000
_cell.angle_alpha   90.00
_cell.angle_beta   90.00
_cell.angle_gamma   90.00
#
_symmetry.space_group_name_H-M   'P 1'
#
loop_
_entity.id
_entity.type
_entity.pdbx_description
1 polymer ?
#
loop_
_entity_poly.entity_id
_entity_poly.type
_entity_poly.pdbx_seq_one_letter_code
_entity_poly.pdbx_strand_id
1 'polypeptide(L)'
;MDDDVKQRLTRRDVWVRLLYMIFFAIAYSIAEVVLGIVTLVQFVIVLITGNANDNLLRLGNNLSAYVYQVFRFLTFNTETQAFPFSDWPDEPVAEDNVWLEAEAEFVPEPEVASPEDAGDAPAAPEAEAAAPAEDDVAQPDS
;
A
#
# COMPACT_ATOMS: atom_id res chain seq x y z
N MET A 1 -31.08 -40.24 -14.98
CA MET A 1 -30.63 -39.02 -14.28
C MET A 1 -30.22 -39.27 -12.84
N ASP A 2 -30.82 -40.19 -12.16
CA ASP A 2 -30.55 -40.39 -10.72
C ASP A 2 -29.24 -41.11 -10.38
N ASP A 3 -28.73 -41.96 -11.26
CA ASP A 3 -27.50 -42.72 -11.03
C ASP A 3 -26.23 -41.85 -11.19
N ASP A 4 -26.21 -40.90 -12.13
CA ASP A 4 -25.12 -39.95 -12.29
C ASP A 4 -25.05 -38.98 -11.12
N VAL A 5 -26.16 -38.55 -10.60
CA VAL A 5 -26.25 -37.64 -9.43
C VAL A 5 -25.80 -38.41 -8.16
N LYS A 6 -26.21 -39.68 -8.00
CA LYS A 6 -25.73 -40.50 -6.90
C LYS A 6 -24.21 -40.77 -6.96
N GLN A 7 -23.67 -41.02 -8.15
CA GLN A 7 -22.23 -41.21 -8.31
C GLN A 7 -21.45 -39.92 -8.00
N ARG A 8 -21.96 -38.75 -8.35
CA ARG A 8 -21.34 -37.47 -8.03
C ARG A 8 -21.42 -37.16 -6.54
N LEU A 9 -22.55 -37.46 -5.91
CA LEU A 9 -22.76 -37.29 -4.47
C LEU A 9 -21.92 -38.27 -3.62
N THR A 10 -21.51 -39.40 -4.20
CA THR A 10 -20.69 -40.42 -3.53
C THR A 10 -19.20 -40.20 -3.70
N ARG A 11 -18.80 -39.24 -4.54
CA ARG A 11 -17.37 -38.92 -4.71
C ARG A 11 -16.82 -38.34 -3.42
N ARG A 12 -15.83 -38.99 -2.88
CA ARG A 12 -15.10 -38.59 -1.66
C ARG A 12 -14.59 -37.17 -1.75
N ASP A 13 -14.16 -36.75 -2.95
CA ASP A 13 -13.62 -35.41 -3.20
C ASP A 13 -14.65 -34.31 -2.93
N VAL A 14 -15.92 -34.53 -3.26
CA VAL A 14 -17.00 -33.55 -3.00
C VAL A 14 -17.25 -33.37 -1.50
N TRP A 15 -17.21 -34.48 -0.74
CA TRP A 15 -17.40 -34.42 0.69
C TRP A 15 -16.24 -33.80 1.44
N VAL A 16 -15.02 -34.09 1.00
CA VAL A 16 -13.81 -33.44 1.54
C VAL A 16 -13.86 -31.93 1.28
N ARG A 17 -14.23 -31.55 0.06
CA ARG A 17 -14.41 -30.13 -0.27
C ARG A 17 -15.49 -29.46 0.59
N LEU A 18 -16.63 -30.11 0.78
CA LEU A 18 -17.70 -29.61 1.63
C LEU A 18 -17.22 -29.39 3.08
N LEU A 19 -16.42 -30.31 3.60
CA LEU A 19 -15.83 -30.18 4.93
C LEU A 19 -14.93 -28.96 5.05
N TYR A 20 -14.05 -28.74 4.04
CA TYR A 20 -13.23 -27.53 3.97
C TYR A 20 -14.08 -26.26 3.84
N MET A 21 -15.15 -26.28 3.06
CA MET A 21 -16.05 -25.14 2.92
C MET A 21 -16.72 -24.78 4.26
N ILE A 22 -17.18 -25.78 5.02
CA ILE A 22 -17.75 -25.56 6.36
C ILE A 22 -16.68 -24.99 7.31
N PHE A 23 -15.49 -25.57 7.29
CA PHE A 23 -14.37 -25.08 8.10
C PHE A 23 -14.04 -23.62 7.78
N PHE A 24 -13.91 -23.27 6.51
CA PHE A 24 -13.62 -21.90 6.10
C PHE A 24 -14.78 -20.93 6.34
N ALA A 25 -16.02 -21.39 6.30
CA ALA A 25 -17.17 -20.56 6.68
C ALA A 25 -17.13 -20.19 8.18
N ILE A 26 -16.72 -21.13 9.04
CA ILE A 26 -16.52 -20.85 10.47
C ILE A 26 -15.32 -19.89 10.67
N ALA A 27 -14.19 -20.16 9.99
CA ALA A 27 -13.01 -19.31 10.05
C ALA A 27 -13.31 -17.88 9.54
N TYR A 28 -14.11 -17.76 8.49
CA TYR A 28 -14.62 -16.47 8.01
C TYR A 28 -15.43 -15.72 9.07
N SER A 29 -16.35 -16.41 9.76
CA SER A 29 -17.13 -15.77 10.83
C SER A 29 -16.26 -15.21 11.95
N ILE A 30 -15.20 -15.91 12.31
CA ILE A 30 -14.22 -15.41 13.29
C ILE A 30 -13.47 -14.20 12.74
N ALA A 31 -13.00 -14.28 11.49
CA ALA A 31 -12.29 -13.20 10.82
C ALA A 31 -13.15 -11.93 10.71
N GLU A 32 -14.43 -12.07 10.41
CA GLU A 32 -15.39 -10.97 10.34
C GLU A 32 -15.52 -10.23 11.67
N VAL A 33 -15.64 -10.97 12.78
CA VAL A 33 -15.67 -10.37 14.12
C VAL A 33 -14.39 -9.64 14.44
N VAL A 34 -13.24 -10.23 14.14
CA VAL A 34 -11.92 -9.59 14.36
C VAL A 34 -11.79 -8.33 13.51
N LEU A 35 -12.17 -8.37 12.22
CA LEU A 35 -12.20 -7.20 11.35
C LEU A 35 -13.08 -6.08 11.91
N GLY A 36 -14.25 -6.42 12.42
CA GLY A 36 -15.15 -5.47 13.06
C GLY A 36 -14.50 -4.77 14.27
N ILE A 37 -13.81 -5.56 15.11
CA ILE A 37 -13.09 -5.02 16.27
C ILE A 37 -11.92 -4.12 15.80
N VAL A 38 -11.12 -4.57 14.85
CA VAL A 38 -10.00 -3.79 14.29
C VAL A 38 -10.53 -2.47 13.72
N THR A 39 -11.61 -2.50 12.96
CA THR A 39 -12.22 -1.31 12.38
C THR A 39 -12.67 -0.33 13.46
N LEU A 40 -13.34 -0.81 14.51
CA LEU A 40 -13.82 0.04 15.59
C LEU A 40 -12.66 0.66 16.37
N VAL A 41 -11.64 -0.15 16.73
CA VAL A 41 -10.46 0.32 17.47
C VAL A 41 -9.69 1.33 16.62
N GLN A 42 -9.48 1.05 15.34
CA GLN A 42 -8.82 1.96 14.40
C GLN A 42 -9.55 3.28 14.29
N PHE A 43 -10.88 3.24 14.16
CA PHE A 43 -11.71 4.45 14.11
C PHE A 43 -11.56 5.31 15.37
N VAL A 44 -11.57 4.69 16.55
CA VAL A 44 -11.38 5.40 17.83
C VAL A 44 -9.98 6.00 17.92
N ILE A 45 -8.94 5.27 17.48
CA ILE A 45 -7.56 5.79 17.46
C ILE A 45 -7.48 7.01 16.54
N VAL A 46 -7.97 6.92 15.32
CA VAL A 46 -7.98 8.04 14.36
C VAL A 46 -8.76 9.23 14.91
N LEU A 47 -9.87 9.00 15.60
CA LEU A 47 -10.67 10.06 16.20
C LEU A 47 -9.91 10.83 17.28
N ILE A 48 -9.04 10.15 18.03
CA ILE A 48 -8.29 10.75 19.15
C ILE A 48 -6.95 11.33 18.69
N THR A 49 -6.24 10.61 17.80
CA THR A 49 -4.85 10.93 17.42
C THR A 49 -4.74 11.61 16.06
N GLY A 50 -5.77 11.49 15.22
CA GLY A 50 -5.76 11.94 13.82
C GLY A 50 -5.07 10.98 12.85
N ASN A 51 -4.34 9.97 13.35
CA ASN A 51 -3.54 9.03 12.56
C ASN A 51 -3.99 7.59 12.78
N ALA A 52 -3.81 6.76 11.76
CA ALA A 52 -4.04 5.34 11.88
C ALA A 52 -2.84 4.61 12.52
N ASN A 53 -3.09 3.51 13.22
CA ASN A 53 -2.03 2.68 13.77
C ASN A 53 -1.56 1.66 12.71
N ASP A 54 -0.26 1.66 12.39
CA ASP A 54 0.34 0.80 11.36
C ASP A 54 0.14 -0.69 11.63
N ASN A 55 0.23 -1.12 12.87
CA ASN A 55 0.03 -2.52 13.21
C ASN A 55 -1.42 -2.98 12.93
N LEU A 56 -2.38 -2.11 13.24
CA LEU A 56 -3.78 -2.38 12.96
C LEU A 56 -4.10 -2.28 11.46
N LEU A 57 -3.44 -1.37 10.73
CA LEU A 57 -3.55 -1.29 9.27
C LEU A 57 -3.07 -2.59 8.61
N ARG A 58 -1.90 -3.08 8.99
CA ARG A 58 -1.34 -4.34 8.49
C ARG A 58 -2.23 -5.52 8.85
N LEU A 59 -2.69 -5.59 10.09
CA LEU A 59 -3.60 -6.65 10.53
C LEU A 59 -4.90 -6.63 9.73
N GLY A 60 -5.52 -5.48 9.56
CA GLY A 60 -6.75 -5.31 8.78
C GLY A 60 -6.55 -5.70 7.32
N ASN A 61 -5.43 -5.29 6.72
CA ASN A 61 -5.08 -5.61 5.34
C ASN A 61 -4.88 -7.12 5.13
N ASN A 62 -4.07 -7.74 5.99
CA ASN A 62 -3.81 -9.18 5.92
C ASN A 62 -5.08 -10.00 6.16
N LEU A 63 -5.91 -9.57 7.09
CA LEU A 63 -7.17 -10.25 7.40
C LEU A 63 -8.18 -10.08 6.25
N SER A 64 -8.19 -8.93 5.58
CA SER A 64 -9.00 -8.70 4.38
C SER A 64 -8.54 -9.59 3.21
N ALA A 65 -7.24 -9.73 3.01
CA ALA A 65 -6.66 -10.65 2.03
C ALA A 65 -7.01 -12.11 2.35
N TYR A 66 -6.99 -12.49 3.62
CA TYR A 66 -7.42 -13.81 4.07
C TYR A 66 -8.90 -14.07 3.73
N VAL A 67 -9.78 -13.14 4.07
CA VAL A 67 -11.22 -13.23 3.74
C VAL A 67 -11.43 -13.36 2.23
N TYR A 68 -10.70 -12.59 1.44
CA TYR A 68 -10.73 -12.70 -0.02
C TYR A 68 -10.32 -14.10 -0.51
N GLN A 69 -9.26 -14.68 0.03
CA GLN A 69 -8.83 -16.05 -0.30
C GLN A 69 -9.89 -17.08 0.07
N VAL A 70 -10.51 -16.95 1.25
CA VAL A 70 -11.61 -17.83 1.69
C VAL A 70 -12.77 -17.75 0.73
N PHE A 71 -13.21 -16.57 0.34
CA PHE A 71 -14.31 -16.41 -0.62
C PHE A 71 -14.00 -16.99 -1.99
N ARG A 72 -12.77 -16.83 -2.48
CA ARG A 72 -12.36 -17.47 -3.74
C ARG A 72 -12.48 -18.98 -3.68
N PHE A 73 -12.12 -19.59 -2.54
CA PHE A 73 -12.26 -21.03 -2.34
C PHE A 73 -13.75 -21.45 -2.23
N LEU A 74 -14.54 -20.71 -1.47
CA LEU A 74 -15.97 -21.00 -1.27
C LEU A 74 -16.78 -20.86 -2.58
N THR A 75 -16.40 -19.93 -3.43
CA THR A 75 -17.06 -19.68 -4.73
C THR A 75 -16.48 -20.51 -5.88
N PHE A 76 -15.64 -21.50 -5.60
CA PHE A 76 -15.01 -22.38 -6.60
C PHE A 76 -14.07 -21.67 -7.59
N ASN A 77 -13.59 -20.48 -7.26
CA ASN A 77 -12.64 -19.74 -8.09
C ASN A 77 -11.18 -20.18 -7.90
N THR A 78 -10.90 -20.95 -6.86
CA THR A 78 -9.57 -21.52 -6.60
C THR A 78 -9.69 -22.87 -5.89
N GLU A 79 -8.72 -23.72 -6.13
CA GLU A 79 -8.54 -24.99 -5.39
C GLU A 79 -7.55 -24.84 -4.23
N THR A 80 -6.84 -23.72 -4.14
CA THR A 80 -5.90 -23.44 -3.07
C THR A 80 -6.66 -23.11 -1.79
N GLN A 81 -6.38 -23.86 -0.73
CA GLN A 81 -6.92 -23.58 0.58
C GLN A 81 -6.24 -22.35 1.19
N ALA A 82 -7.00 -21.59 1.98
CA ALA A 82 -6.46 -20.49 2.77
C ALA A 82 -5.77 -21.02 4.05
N PHE A 83 -5.13 -20.12 4.81
CA PHE A 83 -4.57 -20.47 6.12
C PHE A 83 -5.60 -21.24 6.98
N PRO A 84 -5.25 -22.27 7.73
CA PRO A 84 -3.91 -22.74 8.07
C PRO A 84 -3.28 -23.77 7.10
N PHE A 85 -3.90 -24.04 5.97
CA PHE A 85 -3.42 -25.03 4.98
C PHE A 85 -2.44 -24.44 3.97
N SER A 86 -2.36 -23.12 3.90
CA SER A 86 -1.32 -22.36 3.19
C SER A 86 -0.80 -21.23 4.07
N ASP A 87 0.18 -20.49 3.56
CA ASP A 87 0.79 -19.39 4.28
C ASP A 87 -0.21 -18.28 4.61
N TRP A 88 0.04 -17.61 5.73
CA TRP A 88 -0.70 -16.41 6.09
C TRP A 88 -0.43 -15.29 5.08
N PRO A 89 -1.47 -14.60 4.58
CA PRO A 89 -1.25 -13.49 3.67
C PRO A 89 -0.50 -12.35 4.37
N ASP A 90 0.56 -11.89 3.75
CA ASP A 90 1.35 -10.73 4.17
C ASP A 90 1.34 -9.72 3.01
N GLU A 91 0.22 -9.05 2.86
CA GLU A 91 0.02 -8.05 1.83
C GLU A 91 0.55 -6.70 2.33
N PRO A 92 1.34 -5.99 1.53
CA PRO A 92 1.76 -4.64 1.89
C PRO A 92 0.56 -3.71 1.97
N VAL A 93 0.61 -2.77 2.91
CA VAL A 93 -0.38 -1.69 2.96
C VAL A 93 -0.22 -0.85 1.70
N ALA A 94 -1.34 -0.42 1.11
CA ALA A 94 -1.32 0.37 -0.12
C ALA A 94 -0.48 1.65 0.04
N GLU A 95 0.38 1.91 -0.94
CA GLU A 95 1.28 3.08 -0.93
C GLU A 95 0.52 4.41 -1.00
N ASP A 96 -0.70 4.39 -1.56
CA ASP A 96 -1.61 5.53 -1.64
C ASP A 96 -2.49 5.72 -0.39
N ASN A 97 -2.11 5.12 0.72
CA ASN A 97 -2.86 5.20 1.95
C ASN A 97 -2.65 6.57 2.63
N VAL A 98 -3.63 7.45 2.47
CA VAL A 98 -3.64 8.82 3.02
C VAL A 98 -3.39 8.87 4.53
N TRP A 99 -3.76 7.81 5.27
CA TRP A 99 -3.56 7.73 6.72
C TRP A 99 -2.12 7.43 7.13
N LEU A 100 -1.31 6.87 6.21
CA LEU A 100 0.13 6.69 6.40
C LEU A 100 0.90 7.96 6.02
N GLU A 101 0.46 8.68 5.00
CA GLU A 101 1.08 9.92 4.54
C GLU A 101 0.91 11.06 5.56
N ALA A 102 -0.15 11.05 6.34
CA ALA A 102 -0.36 12.04 7.39
C ALA A 102 0.75 12.04 8.47
N GLU A 103 1.45 10.92 8.65
CA GLU A 103 2.63 10.83 9.53
C GLU A 103 3.91 11.36 8.86
N ALA A 104 3.98 11.28 7.52
CA ALA A 104 5.13 11.76 6.74
C ALA A 104 5.07 13.28 6.46
N GLU A 105 3.90 13.90 6.55
CA GLU A 105 3.70 15.31 6.19
C GLU A 105 3.89 16.27 7.38
N PHE A 106 4.15 15.77 8.59
CA PHE A 106 4.66 16.59 9.69
C PHE A 106 6.19 16.64 9.70
N VAL A 107 6.80 16.81 8.54
CA VAL A 107 8.07 17.52 8.47
C VAL A 107 7.70 18.99 8.63
N PRO A 108 8.11 19.67 9.70
CA PRO A 108 7.92 21.11 9.75
C PRO A 108 8.59 21.67 8.51
N GLU A 109 7.79 22.20 7.63
CA GLU A 109 8.24 22.99 6.50
C GLU A 109 9.29 23.94 7.06
N PRO A 110 10.53 23.93 6.57
CA PRO A 110 11.49 24.91 7.03
C PRO A 110 10.85 26.25 6.78
N GLU A 111 10.61 26.98 7.86
CA GLU A 111 10.07 28.31 7.86
C GLU A 111 10.82 29.07 6.78
N VAL A 112 10.19 29.21 5.62
CA VAL A 112 10.70 29.98 4.52
C VAL A 112 10.77 31.38 5.09
N ALA A 113 11.98 31.80 5.44
CA ALA A 113 12.25 33.14 5.87
C ALA A 113 11.53 34.07 4.91
N SER A 114 10.60 34.83 5.44
CA SER A 114 9.86 35.83 4.70
C SER A 114 10.82 36.66 3.87
N PRO A 115 10.52 36.95 2.62
CA PRO A 115 11.40 37.73 1.73
C PRO A 115 11.47 39.22 2.10
N GLU A 116 11.21 39.57 3.36
CA GLU A 116 11.24 40.97 3.80
C GLU A 116 12.59 41.44 4.37
N ASP A 117 13.60 40.57 4.43
CA ASP A 117 14.96 40.99 4.86
C ASP A 117 16.00 40.91 3.72
N ALA A 118 15.56 41.01 2.46
CA ALA A 118 16.40 41.23 1.32
C ALA A 118 16.39 42.73 0.92
N GLY A 119 16.37 43.60 1.91
CA GLY A 119 16.69 44.99 1.71
C GLY A 119 18.17 45.17 1.85
N ASP A 120 18.74 45.61 0.76
CA ASP A 120 20.12 46.10 0.69
C ASP A 120 21.22 45.04 0.44
N ALA A 121 21.16 44.37 -0.71
CA ALA A 121 22.38 43.89 -1.34
C ALA A 121 22.92 45.00 -2.22
N PRO A 122 24.12 45.50 -1.95
CA PRO A 122 24.79 46.44 -2.86
C PRO A 122 25.00 45.77 -4.20
N ALA A 123 24.61 46.49 -5.23
CA ALA A 123 24.83 46.10 -6.61
C ALA A 123 26.26 45.62 -6.82
N ALA A 124 26.40 44.41 -7.31
CA ALA A 124 27.68 43.91 -7.77
C ALA A 124 28.24 44.87 -8.87
N PRO A 125 29.49 45.26 -8.79
CA PRO A 125 30.05 46.06 -9.84
C PRO A 125 30.07 45.27 -11.15
N GLU A 126 29.58 45.91 -12.17
CA GLU A 126 29.72 45.45 -13.55
C GLU A 126 31.17 45.04 -13.80
N ALA A 127 31.36 43.76 -13.96
CA ALA A 127 32.58 43.29 -14.58
C ALA A 127 32.49 43.67 -16.07
N GLU A 128 33.10 44.74 -16.38
CA GLU A 128 33.38 45.19 -17.73
C GLU A 128 34.02 44.03 -18.50
N ALA A 129 33.32 43.57 -19.48
CA ALA A 129 33.81 42.58 -20.41
C ALA A 129 34.90 43.23 -21.27
N ALA A 130 36.11 42.98 -20.93
CA ALA A 130 37.21 43.22 -21.85
C ALA A 130 37.28 42.08 -22.85
N ALA A 131 36.67 42.24 -23.99
CA ALA A 131 37.23 41.75 -25.21
C ALA A 131 38.35 42.73 -25.61
N PRO A 132 39.31 42.42 -26.35
CA PRO A 132 39.45 41.56 -27.51
C PRO A 132 40.81 40.90 -27.62
N ALA A 133 40.91 39.88 -28.34
CA ALA A 133 42.13 39.58 -28.99
C ALA A 133 41.84 39.58 -30.48
N GLU A 134 42.06 40.70 -31.03
CA GLU A 134 42.62 40.78 -32.33
C GLU A 134 44.04 40.23 -32.26
N ASP A 135 44.40 39.46 -33.13
CA ASP A 135 45.48 39.63 -34.10
C ASP A 135 45.92 38.28 -34.55
N ASP A 136 45.80 38.15 -35.70
CA ASP A 136 46.63 38.64 -36.79
C ASP A 136 47.57 37.56 -37.35
N VAL A 137 47.15 37.14 -38.51
CA VAL A 137 47.96 37.18 -39.71
C VAL A 137 49.41 36.82 -39.51
N ALA A 138 49.77 35.77 -40.07
CA ALA A 138 50.93 35.68 -40.89
C ALA A 138 50.87 34.49 -41.82
N GLN A 139 50.51 34.72 -43.01
CA GLN A 139 51.15 34.05 -44.11
C GLN A 139 52.56 34.56 -44.22
N PRO A 140 53.49 33.73 -44.65
CA PRO A 140 54.03 33.94 -45.98
C PRO A 140 54.36 32.66 -46.74
N ASP A 141 54.02 32.71 -47.95
CA ASP A 141 54.75 32.37 -49.10
C ASP A 141 56.04 31.55 -49.02
N SER A 142 56.01 30.50 -49.71
CA SER A 142 56.94 30.06 -50.79
C SER A 142 56.75 28.57 -51.05
#